data_6ebdcb6be6c8217ac156c1cb2fd9e2db
#
_entry.id   6ebdcb6be6c8217ac156c1cb2fd9e2db
#
_cell.length_a   1.000
_cell.length_b   1.000
_cell.length_c   1.000
_cell.angle_alpha   90.00
_cell.angle_beta   90.00
_cell.angle_gamma   90.00
#
_symmetry.space_group_name_H-M   'P 1'
#
loop_
_entity.id
_entity.type
_entity.pdbx_description
1 polymer ?
#
loop_
_entity_poly.entity_id
_entity_poly.type
_entity_poly.pdbx_seq_one_letter_code
_entity_poly.pdbx_strand_id
1 'polypeptide(L)'
;MRIRNFNEGLVLKTIEENSSISRADIGKIVGLTPPTISAIVKDLIERDIVQEIGKGDSSGGKKPTLLKINSKAAYMVAVDLGGENGIRVALMDLSYNIVKEKFDSKIESLNSQKLKNSLSVILKDFIKEINIPKEKILSICIGVPGIIDNKLKKVTVAPYLNWEISLEDLTLKEIGIPISLENDVNLMALGEKTKGIAQKINNFVFVGERTGIGAGIIINRKIYKGANNAAGEVGYLLIDPKYAPKSTRDNGCLEKLASYKVILEKAREKMGKNIRVIDVFKMAAEEDSVALGIVKETLKFLAYGIGNISCILDPELVIIGGGISILPKKFLEEIKMNIQEIIPFVPKIEFSKLGEDGVLIGAAVKVLEPLKKKGLILINSK
;
A
#
# COMPACT_ATOMS: atom_id res chain seq x y z
N MET A 1 -35.06 0.95 -3.39
CA MET A 1 -33.78 1.13 -2.66
C MET A 1 -32.54 0.64 -3.44
N ARG A 2 -32.48 -0.63 -3.94
CA ARG A 2 -31.28 -1.15 -4.65
C ARG A 2 -30.90 -0.40 -5.94
N ILE A 3 -31.87 -0.01 -6.78
CA ILE A 3 -31.60 0.69 -8.07
C ILE A 3 -31.08 2.12 -7.83
N ARG A 4 -31.64 2.86 -6.87
CA ARG A 4 -31.18 4.21 -6.53
C ARG A 4 -29.72 4.17 -6.04
N ASN A 5 -29.36 3.23 -5.18
CA ASN A 5 -27.99 3.07 -4.68
C ASN A 5 -27.01 2.66 -5.80
N PHE A 6 -27.47 1.87 -6.76
CA PHE A 6 -26.67 1.50 -7.92
C PHE A 6 -26.37 2.70 -8.82
N ASN A 7 -27.38 3.51 -9.14
CA ASN A 7 -27.23 4.71 -9.96
C ASN A 7 -26.36 5.77 -9.27
N GLU A 8 -26.50 5.94 -7.95
CA GLU A 8 -25.64 6.81 -7.15
C GLU A 8 -24.19 6.35 -7.22
N GLY A 9 -23.93 5.06 -7.08
CA GLY A 9 -22.58 4.50 -7.22
C GLY A 9 -21.95 4.73 -8.60
N LEU A 10 -22.76 4.61 -9.68
CA LEU A 10 -22.29 4.93 -11.03
C LEU A 10 -21.93 6.40 -11.20
N VAL A 11 -22.77 7.30 -10.70
CA VAL A 11 -22.54 8.76 -10.77
C VAL A 11 -21.26 9.11 -10.00
N LEU A 12 -21.09 8.61 -8.78
CA LEU A 12 -19.90 8.87 -7.98
C LEU A 12 -18.61 8.36 -8.64
N LYS A 13 -18.65 7.13 -9.14
CA LYS A 13 -17.52 6.55 -9.88
C LYS A 13 -17.14 7.42 -11.07
N THR A 14 -18.14 7.88 -11.84
CA THR A 14 -17.91 8.73 -13.01
C THR A 14 -17.30 10.08 -12.61
N ILE A 15 -17.76 10.70 -11.51
CA ILE A 15 -17.15 11.94 -11.00
C ILE A 15 -15.71 11.72 -10.58
N GLU A 16 -15.42 10.62 -9.90
CA GLU A 16 -14.07 10.27 -9.43
C GLU A 16 -13.09 10.03 -10.58
N GLU A 17 -13.50 9.26 -11.59
CA GLU A 17 -12.64 8.90 -12.73
C GLU A 17 -12.29 10.09 -13.63
N ASN A 18 -13.10 11.15 -13.62
CA ASN A 18 -12.94 12.31 -14.50
C ASN A 18 -12.35 13.56 -13.81
N SER A 19 -11.88 13.46 -12.56
CA SER A 19 -11.31 14.56 -11.75
C SER A 19 -12.23 15.79 -11.62
N SER A 20 -12.93 16.19 -12.68
CA SER A 20 -14.00 17.19 -12.71
C SER A 20 -14.89 16.95 -13.93
N ILE A 21 -16.22 16.98 -13.75
CA ILE A 21 -17.16 16.62 -14.81
C ILE A 21 -18.50 17.36 -14.65
N SER A 22 -19.19 17.65 -15.77
CA SER A 22 -20.51 18.27 -15.73
C SER A 22 -21.63 17.23 -15.55
N ARG A 23 -22.80 17.68 -15.05
CA ARG A 23 -24.01 16.82 -14.96
C ARG A 23 -24.40 16.23 -16.32
N ALA A 24 -24.26 17.02 -17.39
CA ALA A 24 -24.59 16.58 -18.74
C ALA A 24 -23.69 15.44 -19.22
N ASP A 25 -22.37 15.55 -18.97
CA ASP A 25 -21.41 14.53 -19.37
C ASP A 25 -21.53 13.28 -18.51
N ILE A 26 -21.83 13.41 -17.21
CA ILE A 26 -22.19 12.25 -16.37
C ILE A 26 -23.36 11.52 -17.00
N GLY A 27 -24.44 12.25 -17.38
CA GLY A 27 -25.64 11.64 -17.99
C GLY A 27 -25.33 10.87 -19.27
N LYS A 28 -24.45 11.41 -20.14
CA LYS A 28 -23.99 10.71 -21.36
C LYS A 28 -23.22 9.43 -21.06
N ILE A 29 -22.32 9.45 -20.06
CA ILE A 29 -21.47 8.29 -19.72
C ILE A 29 -22.29 7.19 -19.08
N VAL A 30 -23.18 7.53 -18.10
CA VAL A 30 -23.92 6.52 -17.34
C VAL A 30 -25.27 6.13 -17.96
N GLY A 31 -25.71 6.83 -19.01
CA GLY A 31 -27.00 6.55 -19.68
C GLY A 31 -28.23 6.89 -18.85
N LEU A 32 -28.13 7.83 -17.89
CA LEU A 32 -29.24 8.27 -17.05
C LEU A 32 -29.82 9.59 -17.55
N THR A 33 -31.13 9.80 -17.32
CA THR A 33 -31.82 11.04 -17.74
C THR A 33 -31.33 12.24 -16.94
N PRO A 34 -31.37 13.48 -17.55
CA PRO A 34 -30.96 14.71 -16.85
C PRO A 34 -31.66 14.97 -15.51
N PRO A 35 -33.00 14.72 -15.37
CA PRO A 35 -33.66 14.83 -14.07
C PRO A 35 -33.12 13.87 -13.02
N THR A 36 -32.82 12.61 -13.41
CA THR A 36 -32.24 11.62 -12.52
C THR A 36 -30.86 12.03 -12.03
N ILE A 37 -29.98 12.48 -12.95
CA ILE A 37 -28.65 12.98 -12.60
C ILE A 37 -28.76 14.18 -11.66
N SER A 38 -29.66 15.13 -11.97
CA SER A 38 -29.83 16.32 -11.14
C SER A 38 -30.29 15.99 -9.73
N ALA A 39 -31.21 15.05 -9.57
CA ALA A 39 -31.67 14.60 -8.27
C ALA A 39 -30.57 13.90 -7.45
N ILE A 40 -29.79 13.00 -8.10
CA ILE A 40 -28.67 12.30 -7.45
C ILE A 40 -27.61 13.31 -7.03
N VAL A 41 -27.17 14.19 -7.94
CA VAL A 41 -26.10 15.17 -7.66
C VAL A 41 -26.53 16.14 -6.57
N LYS A 42 -27.82 16.57 -6.57
CA LYS A 42 -28.34 17.44 -5.51
C LYS A 42 -28.23 16.77 -4.13
N ASP A 43 -28.66 15.52 -4.01
CA ASP A 43 -28.55 14.72 -2.77
C ASP A 43 -27.06 14.59 -2.33
N LEU A 44 -26.16 14.32 -3.28
CA LEU A 44 -24.72 14.20 -2.99
C LEU A 44 -24.10 15.53 -2.52
N ILE A 45 -24.54 16.66 -3.04
CA ILE A 45 -24.09 17.97 -2.58
C ILE A 45 -24.67 18.29 -1.19
N GLU A 46 -25.94 18.03 -0.95
CA GLU A 46 -26.56 18.22 0.37
C GLU A 46 -25.89 17.37 1.46
N ARG A 47 -25.33 16.23 1.11
CA ARG A 47 -24.55 15.33 1.99
C ARG A 47 -23.06 15.68 2.02
N ASP A 48 -22.63 16.81 1.45
CA ASP A 48 -21.22 17.27 1.40
C ASP A 48 -20.24 16.30 0.73
N ILE A 49 -20.72 15.40 -0.14
CA ILE A 49 -19.92 14.36 -0.80
C ILE A 49 -19.34 14.85 -2.12
N VAL A 50 -20.14 15.63 -2.84
CA VAL A 50 -19.78 16.25 -4.11
C VAL A 50 -19.83 17.75 -3.93
N GLN A 51 -18.89 18.45 -4.53
CA GLN A 51 -18.85 19.92 -4.54
C GLN A 51 -18.82 20.47 -5.96
N GLU A 52 -19.40 21.64 -6.13
CA GLU A 52 -19.27 22.42 -7.35
C GLU A 52 -17.97 23.22 -7.30
N ILE A 53 -17.11 23.07 -8.33
CA ILE A 53 -15.76 23.69 -8.35
C ILE A 53 -15.60 24.82 -9.36
N GLY A 54 -16.69 25.27 -9.99
CA GLY A 54 -16.68 26.35 -10.96
C GLY A 54 -17.32 25.98 -12.29
N LYS A 55 -17.05 26.76 -13.32
CA LYS A 55 -17.61 26.57 -14.66
C LYS A 55 -16.55 26.04 -15.60
N GLY A 56 -16.90 25.03 -16.39
CA GLY A 56 -16.08 24.47 -17.45
C GLY A 56 -16.12 25.29 -18.73
N ASP A 57 -15.37 24.85 -19.74
CA ASP A 57 -15.41 25.44 -21.07
C ASP A 57 -16.74 25.14 -21.76
N SER A 58 -17.18 26.03 -22.63
CA SER A 58 -18.38 25.82 -23.45
C SER A 58 -18.07 26.10 -24.92
N SER A 59 -18.56 25.24 -25.79
CA SER A 59 -18.46 25.39 -27.25
C SER A 59 -19.61 26.13 -27.88
N GLY A 60 -20.33 26.94 -27.09
CA GLY A 60 -21.48 27.75 -27.53
C GLY A 60 -22.72 27.50 -26.66
N GLY A 61 -22.87 28.25 -25.57
CA GLY A 61 -23.97 28.12 -24.61
C GLY A 61 -23.57 28.46 -23.19
N LYS A 62 -24.47 28.20 -22.23
CA LYS A 62 -24.19 28.44 -20.79
C LYS A 62 -23.10 27.48 -20.33
N LYS A 63 -22.00 28.02 -19.80
CA LYS A 63 -20.88 27.22 -19.25
C LYS A 63 -21.39 26.23 -18.21
N PRO A 64 -21.06 24.91 -18.34
CA PRO A 64 -21.51 23.90 -17.40
C PRO A 64 -20.81 24.06 -16.03
N THR A 65 -21.55 23.80 -14.96
CA THR A 65 -20.96 23.69 -13.61
C THR A 65 -20.26 22.35 -13.48
N LEU A 66 -18.99 22.37 -13.09
CA LEU A 66 -18.18 21.19 -12.86
C LEU A 66 -18.32 20.67 -11.43
N LEU A 67 -18.35 19.37 -11.31
CA LEU A 67 -18.49 18.61 -10.08
C LEU A 67 -17.21 17.86 -9.76
N LYS A 68 -16.88 17.75 -8.49
CA LYS A 68 -15.77 16.96 -7.97
C LYS A 68 -16.19 16.27 -6.67
N ILE A 69 -15.59 15.14 -6.36
CA ILE A 69 -15.71 14.53 -5.03
C ILE A 69 -15.11 15.49 -3.99
N ASN A 70 -15.84 15.74 -2.92
CA ASN A 70 -15.30 16.43 -1.76
C ASN A 70 -14.38 15.46 -1.00
N SER A 71 -13.08 15.62 -1.15
CA SER A 71 -12.12 14.71 -0.52
C SER A 71 -12.21 14.71 1.02
N LYS A 72 -12.76 15.79 1.61
CA LYS A 72 -12.92 15.98 3.06
C LYS A 72 -14.27 15.50 3.60
N ALA A 73 -15.12 14.89 2.77
CA ALA A 73 -16.41 14.37 3.21
C ALA A 73 -16.27 13.23 4.23
N ALA A 74 -15.24 12.39 4.07
CA ALA A 74 -14.88 11.35 5.01
C ALA A 74 -13.37 11.06 4.98
N TYR A 75 -12.92 10.30 5.96
CA TYR A 75 -11.51 10.01 6.17
C TYR A 75 -11.29 8.54 6.52
N MET A 76 -10.05 8.10 6.42
CA MET A 76 -9.56 6.81 6.92
C MET A 76 -8.30 7.04 7.74
N VAL A 77 -8.07 6.16 8.71
CA VAL A 77 -6.78 6.12 9.42
C VAL A 77 -5.99 4.95 8.87
N ALA A 78 -4.83 5.24 8.33
CA ALA A 78 -3.86 4.26 7.86
C ALA A 78 -2.74 4.12 8.89
N VAL A 79 -2.33 2.88 9.16
CA VAL A 79 -1.23 2.58 10.08
C VAL A 79 -0.24 1.67 9.37
N ASP A 80 1.04 1.99 9.46
CA ASP A 80 2.14 1.17 8.99
C ASP A 80 2.99 0.68 10.16
N LEU A 81 3.06 -0.64 10.34
CA LEU A 81 3.87 -1.31 11.36
C LEU A 81 5.13 -1.97 10.78
N GLY A 82 5.30 -1.98 9.45
CA GLY A 82 6.39 -2.68 8.77
C GLY A 82 7.61 -1.80 8.47
N GLY A 83 7.59 -0.52 8.77
CA GLY A 83 8.69 0.41 8.53
C GLY A 83 9.90 0.15 9.43
N GLU A 84 11.11 0.43 8.91
CA GLU A 84 12.38 0.27 9.63
C GLU A 84 12.45 1.12 10.92
N ASN A 85 11.68 2.21 10.97
CA ASN A 85 11.88 3.28 11.95
C ASN A 85 10.74 3.40 12.99
N GLY A 86 9.77 2.48 13.04
CA GLY A 86 8.68 2.55 14.01
C GLY A 86 7.28 2.58 13.40
N ILE A 87 6.28 3.05 14.16
CA ILE A 87 4.89 3.13 13.70
C ILE A 87 4.62 4.45 13.00
N ARG A 88 4.03 4.41 11.82
CA ARG A 88 3.43 5.56 11.14
C ARG A 88 1.91 5.48 11.25
N VAL A 89 1.26 6.57 11.61
CA VAL A 89 -0.19 6.71 11.62
C VAL A 89 -0.56 7.93 10.80
N ALA A 90 -1.45 7.78 9.83
CA ALA A 90 -1.86 8.88 8.96
C ALA A 90 -3.38 8.97 8.82
N LEU A 91 -3.88 10.19 8.74
CA LEU A 91 -5.24 10.50 8.32
C LEU A 91 -5.26 10.69 6.81
N MET A 92 -6.06 9.89 6.12
CA MET A 92 -6.20 9.89 4.67
C MET A 92 -7.55 10.44 4.26
N ASP A 93 -7.59 11.31 3.24
CA ASP A 93 -8.85 11.79 2.65
C ASP A 93 -9.40 10.83 1.56
N LEU A 94 -10.59 11.11 1.04
CA LEU A 94 -11.22 10.29 -0.02
C LEU A 94 -10.46 10.31 -1.36
N SER A 95 -9.52 11.23 -1.54
CA SER A 95 -8.61 11.30 -2.70
C SER A 95 -7.26 10.64 -2.44
N TYR A 96 -7.14 9.89 -1.34
CA TYR A 96 -5.92 9.19 -0.93
C TYR A 96 -4.73 10.12 -0.62
N ASN A 97 -4.99 11.37 -0.19
CA ASN A 97 -3.94 12.27 0.26
C ASN A 97 -3.74 12.12 1.77
N ILE A 98 -2.49 12.22 2.21
CA ILE A 98 -2.13 12.31 3.63
C ILE A 98 -2.52 13.72 4.10
N VAL A 99 -3.48 13.81 5.03
CA VAL A 99 -3.95 15.08 5.61
C VAL A 99 -3.16 15.45 6.86
N LYS A 100 -2.85 14.45 7.66
CA LYS A 100 -2.03 14.56 8.88
C LYS A 100 -1.34 13.23 9.12
N GLU A 101 -0.13 13.26 9.62
CA GLU A 101 0.58 12.05 10.05
C GLU A 101 1.28 12.24 11.40
N LYS A 102 1.53 11.11 12.05
CA LYS A 102 2.33 11.00 13.28
C LYS A 102 3.25 9.81 13.15
N PHE A 103 4.46 9.99 13.62
CA PHE A 103 5.49 8.96 13.62
C PHE A 103 5.99 8.71 15.04
N ASP A 104 6.15 7.45 15.43
CA ASP A 104 6.74 7.06 16.72
C ASP A 104 7.88 6.07 16.51
N SER A 105 9.10 6.56 16.73
CA SER A 105 10.35 5.80 16.58
C SER A 105 10.69 4.90 17.78
N LYS A 106 9.93 4.94 18.87
CA LYS A 106 10.28 4.26 20.15
C LYS A 106 10.01 2.76 20.14
N ILE A 107 9.61 2.18 19.00
CA ILE A 107 9.02 0.83 18.95
C ILE A 107 9.96 -0.23 18.38
N GLU A 108 11.22 0.09 18.11
CA GLU A 108 12.20 -0.79 17.44
C GLU A 108 12.44 -2.17 18.12
N SER A 109 12.01 -2.40 19.34
CA SER A 109 12.31 -3.65 20.09
C SER A 109 11.18 -4.22 20.91
N LEU A 110 9.92 -3.93 20.55
CA LEU A 110 8.80 -4.31 21.41
C LEU A 110 8.41 -5.79 21.26
N ASN A 111 8.24 -6.48 22.39
CA ASN A 111 7.48 -7.73 22.42
C ASN A 111 6.00 -7.45 22.10
N SER A 112 5.24 -8.48 21.74
CA SER A 112 3.84 -8.37 21.30
C SER A 112 2.96 -7.52 22.24
N GLN A 113 3.11 -7.64 23.57
CA GLN A 113 2.29 -6.92 24.53
C GLN A 113 2.62 -5.41 24.56
N LYS A 114 3.89 -5.06 24.51
CA LYS A 114 4.31 -3.65 24.48
C LYS A 114 3.85 -2.96 23.20
N LEU A 115 3.96 -3.65 22.04
CA LEU A 115 3.49 -3.10 20.77
C LEU A 115 1.96 -2.86 20.79
N LYS A 116 1.18 -3.84 21.29
CA LYS A 116 -0.28 -3.69 21.44
C LYS A 116 -0.65 -2.46 22.27
N ASN A 117 0.02 -2.28 23.40
CA ASN A 117 -0.22 -1.14 24.28
C ASN A 117 0.16 0.18 23.60
N SER A 118 1.34 0.23 22.98
CA SER A 118 1.83 1.42 22.28
C SER A 118 0.92 1.78 21.09
N LEU A 119 0.49 0.80 20.29
CA LEU A 119 -0.43 1.03 19.17
C LEU A 119 -1.78 1.59 19.67
N SER A 120 -2.32 1.04 20.77
CA SER A 120 -3.56 1.55 21.37
C SER A 120 -3.43 3.01 21.83
N VAL A 121 -2.32 3.34 22.48
CA VAL A 121 -2.04 4.71 22.96
C VAL A 121 -1.89 5.66 21.77
N ILE A 122 -1.03 5.31 20.79
CA ILE A 122 -0.78 6.15 19.63
C ILE A 122 -2.06 6.43 18.84
N LEU A 123 -2.90 5.41 18.62
CA LEU A 123 -4.15 5.58 17.89
C LEU A 123 -5.16 6.45 18.64
N LYS A 124 -5.32 6.23 19.97
CA LYS A 124 -6.20 7.05 20.79
C LYS A 124 -5.76 8.51 20.80
N ASP A 125 -4.47 8.76 20.97
CA ASP A 125 -3.91 10.11 20.96
C ASP A 125 -4.04 10.76 19.58
N PHE A 126 -3.71 10.03 18.52
CA PHE A 126 -3.83 10.55 17.16
C PHE A 126 -5.29 10.92 16.81
N ILE A 127 -6.27 10.07 17.17
CA ILE A 127 -7.69 10.34 16.92
C ILE A 127 -8.17 11.59 17.70
N LYS A 128 -7.66 11.81 18.92
CA LYS A 128 -7.95 13.05 19.65
C LYS A 128 -7.31 14.28 18.98
N GLU A 129 -6.06 14.15 18.53
CA GLU A 129 -5.29 15.24 17.93
C GLU A 129 -5.81 15.70 16.57
N ILE A 130 -6.45 14.82 15.79
CA ILE A 130 -6.97 15.19 14.44
C ILE A 130 -8.19 16.10 14.52
N ASN A 131 -8.90 16.13 15.63
CA ASN A 131 -10.08 16.97 15.88
C ASN A 131 -11.17 16.85 14.77
N ILE A 132 -11.41 15.62 14.32
CA ILE A 132 -12.41 15.26 13.32
C ILE A 132 -13.47 14.38 14.00
N PRO A 133 -14.78 14.62 13.74
CA PRO A 133 -15.83 13.74 14.25
C PRO A 133 -15.58 12.29 13.88
N LYS A 134 -15.73 11.35 14.82
CA LYS A 134 -15.45 9.93 14.60
C LYS A 134 -16.31 9.35 13.46
N GLU A 135 -17.52 9.87 13.31
CA GLU A 135 -18.49 9.50 12.26
C GLU A 135 -17.97 9.78 10.85
N LYS A 136 -17.05 10.73 10.71
CA LYS A 136 -16.35 11.00 9.44
C LYS A 136 -15.17 10.06 9.19
N ILE A 137 -14.78 9.20 10.15
CA ILE A 137 -13.68 8.23 9.99
C ILE A 137 -14.30 6.87 9.64
N LEU A 138 -14.16 6.45 8.39
CA LEU A 138 -14.79 5.24 7.86
C LEU A 138 -14.23 3.95 8.48
N SER A 139 -12.92 3.87 8.64
CA SER A 139 -12.23 2.70 9.16
C SER A 139 -10.76 3.02 9.46
N ILE A 140 -10.13 2.14 10.25
CA ILE A 140 -8.70 2.07 10.46
C ILE A 140 -8.18 0.86 9.70
N CYS A 141 -7.15 1.01 8.87
CA CYS A 141 -6.45 -0.10 8.23
C CYS A 141 -5.00 -0.14 8.72
N ILE A 142 -4.58 -1.29 9.26
CA ILE A 142 -3.25 -1.49 9.81
C ILE A 142 -2.47 -2.40 8.86
N GLY A 143 -1.41 -1.86 8.26
CA GLY A 143 -0.41 -2.60 7.50
C GLY A 143 0.55 -3.30 8.42
N VAL A 144 0.67 -4.61 8.29
CA VAL A 144 1.52 -5.45 9.13
C VAL A 144 2.44 -6.31 8.27
N PRO A 145 3.71 -6.53 8.67
CA PRO A 145 4.55 -7.52 8.02
C PRO A 145 4.10 -8.93 8.44
N GLY A 146 3.86 -9.81 7.46
CA GLY A 146 3.51 -11.20 7.70
C GLY A 146 2.16 -11.65 7.13
N ILE A 147 1.85 -12.94 7.35
CA ILE A 147 0.65 -13.60 6.82
C ILE A 147 -0.53 -13.34 7.75
N ILE A 148 -1.66 -12.92 7.17
CA ILE A 148 -2.89 -12.64 7.91
C ILE A 148 -3.91 -13.74 7.66
N ASP A 149 -4.34 -14.42 8.71
CA ASP A 149 -5.52 -15.25 8.70
C ASP A 149 -6.79 -14.40 8.78
N ASN A 150 -7.49 -14.28 7.67
CA ASN A 150 -8.71 -13.47 7.59
C ASN A 150 -9.89 -14.06 8.40
N LYS A 151 -9.92 -15.37 8.66
CA LYS A 151 -10.98 -16.02 9.46
C LYS A 151 -10.76 -15.73 10.94
N LEU A 152 -9.53 -15.87 11.39
CA LEU A 152 -9.13 -15.61 12.77
C LEU A 152 -8.82 -14.13 13.02
N LYS A 153 -8.78 -13.30 11.96
CA LYS A 153 -8.41 -11.87 12.04
C LYS A 153 -7.12 -11.63 12.83
N LYS A 154 -6.12 -12.45 12.57
CA LYS A 154 -4.83 -12.40 13.25
C LYS A 154 -3.65 -12.57 12.28
N VAL A 155 -2.51 -12.06 12.66
CA VAL A 155 -1.21 -12.33 12.01
C VAL A 155 -0.74 -13.70 12.48
N THR A 156 -0.49 -14.62 11.56
CA THR A 156 -0.12 -16.01 11.87
C THR A 156 1.36 -16.32 11.67
N VAL A 157 2.01 -15.58 10.77
CA VAL A 157 3.43 -15.72 10.49
C VAL A 157 4.04 -14.34 10.34
N ALA A 158 4.89 -13.98 11.27
CA ALA A 158 5.68 -12.76 11.26
C ALA A 158 7.06 -13.06 11.85
N PRO A 159 8.00 -13.66 11.10
CA PRO A 159 9.27 -14.18 11.61
C PRO A 159 10.11 -13.12 12.34
N TYR A 160 10.04 -11.88 11.88
CA TYR A 160 10.82 -10.77 12.47
C TYR A 160 10.25 -10.23 13.78
N LEU A 161 8.97 -10.47 14.06
CA LEU A 161 8.27 -9.78 15.13
C LEU A 161 8.06 -10.68 16.36
N ASN A 162 8.33 -11.98 16.26
CA ASN A 162 8.12 -12.97 17.33
C ASN A 162 6.76 -12.82 18.05
N TRP A 163 5.70 -12.41 17.33
CA TRP A 163 4.41 -12.14 17.94
C TRP A 163 3.24 -12.44 17.00
N GLU A 164 2.17 -12.93 17.60
CA GLU A 164 0.84 -13.01 17.02
C GLU A 164 0.05 -11.77 17.46
N ILE A 165 -0.47 -11.01 16.50
CA ILE A 165 -1.47 -9.97 16.77
C ILE A 165 -2.81 -10.45 16.25
N SER A 166 -3.82 -10.49 17.14
CA SER A 166 -5.21 -10.56 16.71
C SER A 166 -5.87 -9.17 16.83
N LEU A 167 -6.89 -8.91 16.02
CA LEU A 167 -7.69 -7.68 16.17
C LEU A 167 -8.40 -7.65 17.53
N GLU A 168 -8.70 -8.82 18.12
CA GLU A 168 -9.34 -8.93 19.42
C GLU A 168 -8.41 -8.52 20.57
N ASP A 169 -7.11 -8.79 20.39
CA ASP A 169 -6.07 -8.40 21.36
C ASP A 169 -5.78 -6.89 21.34
N LEU A 170 -6.06 -6.24 20.22
CA LEU A 170 -5.99 -4.79 20.15
C LEU A 170 -7.22 -4.24 20.90
N THR A 171 -7.05 -3.79 22.13
CA THR A 171 -8.08 -3.13 22.96
C THR A 171 -8.56 -1.81 22.33
N LEU A 172 -8.92 -1.86 21.05
CA LEU A 172 -9.35 -0.73 20.25
C LEU A 172 -10.88 -0.64 20.17
N LYS A 173 -11.60 -1.55 20.84
CA LYS A 173 -13.08 -1.52 20.94
C LYS A 173 -13.60 -0.17 21.46
N GLU A 174 -12.85 0.46 22.36
CA GLU A 174 -13.17 1.79 22.89
C GLU A 174 -13.09 2.92 21.86
N ILE A 175 -12.37 2.74 20.76
CA ILE A 175 -12.27 3.73 19.68
C ILE A 175 -13.61 3.81 18.94
N GLY A 176 -14.33 2.70 18.79
CA GLY A 176 -15.64 2.66 18.14
C GLY A 176 -15.56 2.79 16.61
N ILE A 177 -14.37 2.73 16.00
CA ILE A 177 -14.15 2.79 14.57
C ILE A 177 -13.78 1.38 14.08
N PRO A 178 -14.36 0.89 12.96
CA PRO A 178 -13.99 -0.41 12.39
C PRO A 178 -12.49 -0.51 12.09
N ILE A 179 -11.89 -1.68 12.36
CA ILE A 179 -10.47 -1.92 12.13
C ILE A 179 -10.28 -3.14 11.23
N SER A 180 -9.29 -3.06 10.34
CA SER A 180 -8.86 -4.16 9.48
C SER A 180 -7.34 -4.28 9.46
N LEU A 181 -6.85 -5.52 9.23
CA LEU A 181 -5.44 -5.80 8.98
C LEU A 181 -5.22 -6.10 7.50
N GLU A 182 -4.06 -5.76 6.99
CA GLU A 182 -3.58 -6.19 5.67
C GLU A 182 -2.05 -6.31 5.70
N ASN A 183 -1.50 -7.20 4.86
CA ASN A 183 -0.06 -7.28 4.66
C ASN A 183 0.45 -5.96 4.05
N ASP A 184 1.56 -5.43 4.58
CA ASP A 184 2.12 -4.14 4.20
C ASP A 184 2.55 -4.08 2.72
N VAL A 185 3.16 -5.15 2.19
CA VAL A 185 3.57 -5.21 0.78
C VAL A 185 2.35 -5.31 -0.16
N ASN A 186 1.29 -5.99 0.25
CA ASN A 186 0.01 -5.96 -0.46
C ASN A 186 -0.58 -4.54 -0.51
N LEU A 187 -0.46 -3.79 0.58
CA LEU A 187 -0.88 -2.38 0.59
C LEU A 187 -0.03 -1.54 -0.35
N MET A 188 1.30 -1.72 -0.37
CA MET A 188 2.17 -1.02 -1.31
C MET A 188 1.76 -1.28 -2.76
N ALA A 189 1.46 -2.53 -3.11
CA ALA A 189 0.95 -2.87 -4.44
C ALA A 189 -0.39 -2.18 -4.77
N LEU A 190 -1.31 -2.10 -3.80
CA LEU A 190 -2.56 -1.36 -3.96
C LEU A 190 -2.34 0.15 -4.12
N GLY A 191 -1.36 0.71 -3.41
CA GLY A 191 -0.93 2.09 -3.55
C GLY A 191 -0.41 2.38 -4.97
N GLU A 192 0.50 1.55 -5.48
CA GLU A 192 1.06 1.67 -6.83
C GLU A 192 -0.01 1.54 -7.93
N LYS A 193 -0.96 0.63 -7.75
CA LYS A 193 -2.11 0.48 -8.65
C LYS A 193 -2.96 1.75 -8.73
N THR A 194 -3.04 2.52 -7.64
CA THR A 194 -4.01 3.61 -7.50
C THR A 194 -3.39 4.99 -7.72
N LYS A 195 -2.24 5.26 -7.15
CA LYS A 195 -1.56 6.57 -7.19
C LYS A 195 -0.14 6.50 -7.77
N GLY A 196 0.43 5.30 -7.90
CA GLY A 196 1.79 5.08 -8.36
C GLY A 196 1.90 4.86 -9.87
N ILE A 197 2.90 4.08 -10.25
CA ILE A 197 3.27 3.86 -11.66
C ILE A 197 2.43 2.77 -12.36
N ALA A 198 1.64 1.99 -11.60
CA ALA A 198 0.85 0.87 -12.12
C ALA A 198 -0.62 1.21 -12.38
N GLN A 199 -1.02 2.50 -12.44
CA GLN A 199 -2.42 2.91 -12.58
C GLN A 199 -3.14 2.30 -13.78
N LYS A 200 -2.42 2.05 -14.89
CA LYS A 200 -2.96 1.50 -16.15
C LYS A 200 -2.54 0.05 -16.40
N ILE A 201 -1.82 -0.58 -15.48
CA ILE A 201 -1.31 -1.95 -15.60
C ILE A 201 -2.32 -2.93 -15.01
N ASN A 202 -2.55 -4.04 -15.71
CA ASN A 202 -3.50 -5.06 -15.26
C ASN A 202 -2.83 -6.13 -14.40
N ASN A 203 -1.62 -6.54 -14.78
CA ASN A 203 -0.88 -7.62 -14.15
C ASN A 203 0.52 -7.14 -13.78
N PHE A 204 0.81 -7.03 -12.51
CA PHE A 204 2.13 -6.65 -12.04
C PHE A 204 2.46 -7.27 -10.69
N VAL A 205 3.74 -7.30 -10.39
CA VAL A 205 4.26 -7.72 -9.10
C VAL A 205 4.98 -6.53 -8.46
N PHE A 206 4.62 -6.23 -7.23
CA PHE A 206 5.36 -5.31 -6.38
C PHE A 206 6.25 -6.14 -5.45
N VAL A 207 7.57 -5.99 -5.55
CA VAL A 207 8.53 -6.62 -4.65
C VAL A 207 8.96 -5.59 -3.61
N GLY A 208 8.57 -5.82 -2.37
CA GLY A 208 8.89 -4.95 -1.23
C GLY A 208 10.10 -5.47 -0.46
N GLU A 209 11.18 -4.71 -0.46
CA GLU A 209 12.33 -4.96 0.38
C GLU A 209 12.25 -4.00 1.58
N ARG A 210 11.91 -4.57 2.73
CA ARG A 210 11.74 -3.86 4.02
C ARG A 210 12.42 -4.67 5.13
N THR A 211 11.80 -4.85 6.29
CA THR A 211 12.31 -5.75 7.34
C THR A 211 12.44 -7.18 6.83
N GLY A 212 11.54 -7.61 5.95
CA GLY A 212 11.60 -8.85 5.17
C GLY A 212 11.52 -8.55 3.67
N ILE A 213 11.37 -9.61 2.88
CA ILE A 213 11.15 -9.53 1.43
C ILE A 213 9.81 -10.19 1.11
N GLY A 214 8.86 -9.38 0.65
CA GLY A 214 7.54 -9.82 0.25
C GLY A 214 7.20 -9.39 -1.17
N ALA A 215 6.10 -9.91 -1.73
CA ALA A 215 5.54 -9.43 -2.97
C ALA A 215 4.02 -9.21 -2.87
N GLY A 216 3.55 -8.11 -3.44
CA GLY A 216 2.14 -7.87 -3.70
C GLY A 216 1.82 -8.21 -5.15
N ILE A 217 1.00 -9.22 -5.38
CA ILE A 217 0.69 -9.73 -6.72
C ILE A 217 -0.64 -9.17 -7.19
N ILE A 218 -0.64 -8.44 -8.29
CA ILE A 218 -1.86 -7.92 -8.93
C ILE A 218 -2.12 -8.68 -10.23
N ILE A 219 -3.28 -9.32 -10.32
CA ILE A 219 -3.77 -10.02 -11.52
C ILE A 219 -5.15 -9.47 -11.89
N ASN A 220 -5.32 -9.06 -13.14
CA ASN A 220 -6.56 -8.44 -13.62
C ASN A 220 -7.01 -7.28 -12.71
N ARG A 221 -6.06 -6.42 -12.32
CA ARG A 221 -6.25 -5.26 -11.43
C ARG A 221 -6.74 -5.59 -10.02
N LYS A 222 -6.63 -6.85 -9.57
CA LYS A 222 -7.01 -7.31 -8.24
C LYS A 222 -5.81 -7.92 -7.53
N ILE A 223 -5.72 -7.67 -6.21
CA ILE A 223 -4.72 -8.32 -5.37
C ILE A 223 -4.99 -9.84 -5.32
N TYR A 224 -3.98 -10.63 -5.64
CA TYR A 224 -4.02 -12.08 -5.54
C TYR A 224 -3.41 -12.52 -4.21
N LYS A 225 -4.17 -13.19 -3.38
CA LYS A 225 -3.78 -13.57 -2.02
C LYS A 225 -3.45 -15.05 -1.86
N GLY A 226 -3.82 -15.88 -2.84
CA GLY A 226 -3.75 -17.33 -2.73
C GLY A 226 -4.79 -17.90 -1.75
N ALA A 227 -4.72 -19.22 -1.57
CA ALA A 227 -5.69 -19.95 -0.74
C ALA A 227 -5.59 -19.62 0.76
N ASN A 228 -4.37 -19.35 1.25
CA ASN A 228 -4.06 -19.12 2.66
C ASN A 228 -3.59 -17.68 2.94
N ASN A 229 -3.86 -16.73 2.04
CA ASN A 229 -3.34 -15.37 2.09
C ASN A 229 -1.81 -15.28 2.15
N ALA A 230 -1.10 -16.29 1.65
CA ALA A 230 0.35 -16.40 1.64
C ALA A 230 0.96 -16.22 0.24
N ALA A 231 0.15 -15.83 -0.76
CA ALA A 231 0.70 -15.48 -2.06
C ALA A 231 1.58 -14.24 -1.91
N GLY A 232 2.77 -14.29 -2.48
CA GLY A 232 3.73 -13.21 -2.36
C GLY A 232 4.78 -13.36 -1.26
N GLU A 233 4.80 -14.46 -0.51
CA GLU A 233 5.86 -14.79 0.46
C GLU A 233 7.17 -15.20 -0.26
N VAL A 234 7.65 -14.30 -1.12
CA VAL A 234 8.80 -14.55 -2.01
C VAL A 234 10.13 -14.58 -1.27
N GLY A 235 10.18 -14.06 -0.05
CA GLY A 235 11.33 -14.22 0.84
C GLY A 235 11.70 -15.68 1.11
N TYR A 236 10.72 -16.59 1.01
CA TYR A 236 10.92 -18.04 1.15
C TYR A 236 11.38 -18.74 -0.15
N LEU A 237 11.50 -18.04 -1.28
CA LEU A 237 12.04 -18.65 -2.50
C LEU A 237 13.41 -19.25 -2.24
N LEU A 238 13.57 -20.52 -2.61
CA LEU A 238 14.82 -21.24 -2.47
C LEU A 238 15.75 -20.86 -3.63
N ILE A 239 16.63 -19.89 -3.37
CA ILE A 239 17.62 -19.38 -4.33
C ILE A 239 18.91 -20.23 -4.27
N ASP A 240 19.34 -20.58 -3.07
CA ASP A 240 20.50 -21.42 -2.81
C ASP A 240 20.18 -22.40 -1.68
N PRO A 241 20.27 -23.75 -1.92
CA PRO A 241 19.99 -24.76 -0.92
C PRO A 241 20.77 -24.61 0.40
N LYS A 242 21.95 -24.00 0.36
CA LYS A 242 22.77 -23.71 1.55
C LYS A 242 22.04 -22.85 2.56
N TYR A 243 21.16 -21.97 2.10
CA TYR A 243 20.40 -21.02 2.92
C TYR A 243 18.96 -21.47 3.18
N ALA A 244 18.62 -22.73 2.87
CA ALA A 244 17.31 -23.26 3.16
C ALA A 244 16.92 -23.05 4.64
N PRO A 245 15.65 -22.73 4.96
CA PRO A 245 15.17 -22.64 6.33
C PRO A 245 15.34 -24.00 7.03
N LYS A 246 15.82 -23.98 8.30
CA LYS A 246 15.93 -25.19 9.12
C LYS A 246 14.64 -25.50 9.88
N SER A 247 13.75 -24.52 9.97
CA SER A 247 12.45 -24.64 10.62
C SER A 247 11.45 -23.68 9.99
N THR A 248 10.16 -23.86 10.26
CA THR A 248 9.08 -22.96 9.81
C THR A 248 9.11 -21.59 10.48
N ARG A 249 9.95 -21.39 11.50
CA ARG A 249 10.16 -20.11 12.20
C ARG A 249 11.38 -19.36 11.70
N ASP A 250 12.19 -19.97 10.84
CA ASP A 250 13.36 -19.33 10.24
C ASP A 250 12.93 -18.39 9.11
N ASN A 251 13.76 -17.38 8.86
CA ASN A 251 13.65 -16.57 7.67
C ASN A 251 13.81 -17.40 6.41
N GLY A 252 13.14 -16.99 5.35
CA GLY A 252 13.24 -17.61 4.03
C GLY A 252 14.65 -17.49 3.43
N CYS A 253 14.92 -18.30 2.41
CA CYS A 253 16.25 -18.33 1.78
C CYS A 253 16.59 -16.96 1.15
N LEU A 254 15.68 -16.36 0.37
CA LEU A 254 15.92 -15.04 -0.24
C LEU A 254 16.11 -13.95 0.82
N GLU A 255 15.36 -14.00 1.93
CA GLU A 255 15.54 -13.07 3.04
C GLU A 255 16.91 -13.18 3.71
N LYS A 256 17.43 -14.40 3.87
CA LYS A 256 18.79 -14.62 4.40
C LYS A 256 19.90 -14.13 3.48
N LEU A 257 19.57 -13.79 2.24
CA LEU A 257 20.54 -13.34 1.23
C LEU A 257 20.45 -11.85 0.96
N ALA A 258 19.25 -11.25 1.06
CA ALA A 258 19.00 -9.92 0.53
C ALA A 258 18.11 -9.00 1.41
N SER A 259 17.76 -9.38 2.66
CA SER A 259 16.98 -8.50 3.54
C SER A 259 17.81 -7.36 4.17
N TYR A 260 17.12 -6.34 4.70
CA TYR A 260 17.75 -5.25 5.46
C TYR A 260 18.67 -5.73 6.57
N LYS A 261 18.26 -6.79 7.29
CA LYS A 261 19.08 -7.38 8.34
C LYS A 261 20.45 -7.83 7.81
N VAL A 262 20.45 -8.50 6.67
CA VAL A 262 21.69 -9.00 6.02
C VAL A 262 22.55 -7.84 5.53
N ILE A 263 21.93 -6.80 4.95
CA ILE A 263 22.66 -5.58 4.53
C ILE A 263 23.35 -4.93 5.73
N LEU A 264 22.62 -4.78 6.85
CA LEU A 264 23.18 -4.19 8.06
C LEU A 264 24.28 -5.04 8.69
N GLU A 265 24.12 -6.36 8.72
CA GLU A 265 25.16 -7.28 9.23
C GLU A 265 26.45 -7.15 8.41
N LYS A 266 26.36 -7.17 7.08
CA LYS A 266 27.49 -6.95 6.18
C LYS A 266 28.11 -5.56 6.32
N ALA A 267 27.28 -4.53 6.47
CA ALA A 267 27.77 -3.16 6.67
C ALA A 267 28.52 -3.02 8.00
N ARG A 268 28.02 -3.60 9.07
CA ARG A 268 28.69 -3.61 10.38
C ARG A 268 30.03 -4.34 10.33
N GLU A 269 30.05 -5.51 9.69
CA GLU A 269 31.27 -6.31 9.54
C GLU A 269 32.34 -5.59 8.73
N LYS A 270 31.97 -5.03 7.56
CA LYS A 270 32.93 -4.45 6.62
C LYS A 270 33.28 -2.98 6.91
N MET A 271 32.39 -2.22 7.52
CA MET A 271 32.55 -0.76 7.74
C MET A 271 32.72 -0.40 9.21
N GLY A 272 32.51 -1.34 10.15
CA GLY A 272 32.69 -1.13 11.59
C GLY A 272 31.74 -0.07 12.20
N LYS A 273 30.63 0.26 11.53
CA LYS A 273 29.72 1.35 11.92
C LYS A 273 28.32 0.83 12.23
N ASN A 274 27.69 1.43 13.21
CA ASN A 274 26.24 1.31 13.36
C ASN A 274 25.59 2.28 12.37
N ILE A 275 25.07 1.74 11.27
CA ILE A 275 24.56 2.49 10.10
C ILE A 275 23.15 2.02 9.79
N ARG A 276 22.29 2.89 9.24
CA ARG A 276 20.97 2.51 8.76
C ARG A 276 21.07 1.98 7.33
N VAL A 277 20.16 1.10 6.93
CA VAL A 277 20.13 0.56 5.56
C VAL A 277 20.05 1.67 4.51
N ILE A 278 19.23 2.70 4.77
CA ILE A 278 19.08 3.84 3.86
C ILE A 278 20.41 4.58 3.61
N ASP A 279 21.29 4.61 4.61
CA ASP A 279 22.59 5.27 4.48
C ASP A 279 23.54 4.39 3.65
N VAL A 280 23.43 3.05 3.73
CA VAL A 280 24.17 2.11 2.85
C VAL A 280 23.78 2.33 1.39
N PHE A 281 22.46 2.48 1.11
CA PHE A 281 21.99 2.75 -0.25
C PHE A 281 22.46 4.10 -0.77
N LYS A 282 22.47 5.15 0.05
CA LYS A 282 23.01 6.46 -0.32
C LYS A 282 24.50 6.39 -0.65
N MET A 283 25.30 5.76 0.22
CA MET A 283 26.72 5.56 -0.02
C MET A 283 27.00 4.76 -1.29
N ALA A 284 26.22 3.72 -1.56
CA ALA A 284 26.32 2.96 -2.81
C ALA A 284 25.95 3.81 -4.04
N ALA A 285 24.97 4.70 -3.93
CA ALA A 285 24.63 5.65 -4.99
C ALA A 285 25.75 6.65 -5.27
N GLU A 286 26.55 7.01 -4.23
CA GLU A 286 27.75 7.85 -4.27
C GLU A 286 29.02 7.06 -4.62
N GLU A 287 28.88 5.78 -4.99
CA GLU A 287 29.96 4.89 -5.43
C GLU A 287 31.01 4.51 -4.34
N ASP A 288 30.64 4.61 -3.07
CA ASP A 288 31.45 4.00 -2.00
C ASP A 288 31.65 2.51 -2.28
N SER A 289 32.88 2.07 -2.38
CA SER A 289 33.21 0.73 -2.88
C SER A 289 32.67 -0.41 -2.02
N VAL A 290 32.62 -0.22 -0.69
CA VAL A 290 32.12 -1.24 0.25
C VAL A 290 30.59 -1.31 0.19
N ALA A 291 29.92 -0.16 0.28
CA ALA A 291 28.48 -0.08 0.17
C ALA A 291 27.97 -0.58 -1.19
N LEU A 292 28.64 -0.19 -2.28
CA LEU A 292 28.34 -0.65 -3.63
C LEU A 292 28.47 -2.17 -3.75
N GLY A 293 29.49 -2.77 -3.17
CA GLY A 293 29.66 -4.23 -3.15
C GLY A 293 28.53 -4.94 -2.42
N ILE A 294 28.09 -4.42 -1.27
CA ILE A 294 26.96 -4.97 -0.49
C ILE A 294 25.67 -4.86 -1.30
N VAL A 295 25.42 -3.68 -1.90
CA VAL A 295 24.20 -3.44 -2.69
C VAL A 295 24.15 -4.31 -3.93
N LYS A 296 25.23 -4.43 -4.70
CA LYS A 296 25.29 -5.29 -5.90
C LYS A 296 25.00 -6.74 -5.57
N GLU A 297 25.56 -7.26 -4.48
CA GLU A 297 25.26 -8.63 -4.04
C GLU A 297 23.78 -8.79 -3.67
N THR A 298 23.17 -7.82 -2.98
CA THR A 298 21.74 -7.80 -2.68
C THR A 298 20.90 -7.81 -3.95
N LEU A 299 21.22 -6.92 -4.91
CA LEU A 299 20.51 -6.83 -6.19
C LEU A 299 20.59 -8.13 -7.01
N LYS A 300 21.72 -8.83 -6.96
CA LYS A 300 21.87 -10.12 -7.62
C LYS A 300 20.87 -11.16 -7.10
N PHE A 301 20.75 -11.30 -5.77
CA PHE A 301 19.79 -12.26 -5.21
C PHE A 301 18.33 -11.82 -5.40
N LEU A 302 18.04 -10.52 -5.33
CA LEU A 302 16.72 -10.00 -5.69
C LEU A 302 16.38 -10.29 -7.15
N ALA A 303 17.34 -10.14 -8.07
CA ALA A 303 17.16 -10.45 -9.48
C ALA A 303 16.80 -11.93 -9.69
N TYR A 304 17.44 -12.84 -8.96
CA TYR A 304 17.09 -14.27 -9.02
C TYR A 304 15.66 -14.53 -8.52
N GLY A 305 15.26 -13.88 -7.42
CA GLY A 305 13.89 -13.94 -6.93
C GLY A 305 12.88 -13.40 -7.96
N ILE A 306 13.15 -12.24 -8.56
CA ILE A 306 12.32 -11.62 -9.59
C ILE A 306 12.24 -12.51 -10.84
N GLY A 307 13.36 -13.10 -11.27
CA GLY A 307 13.38 -14.05 -12.39
C GLY A 307 12.46 -15.25 -12.16
N ASN A 308 12.54 -15.88 -10.98
CA ASN A 308 11.67 -16.98 -10.61
C ASN A 308 10.19 -16.60 -10.61
N ILE A 309 9.84 -15.44 -10.05
CA ILE A 309 8.47 -14.91 -10.06
C ILE A 309 8.00 -14.66 -11.49
N SER A 310 8.88 -14.13 -12.34
CA SER A 310 8.56 -13.80 -13.73
C SER A 310 8.29 -15.04 -14.56
N CYS A 311 9.01 -16.15 -14.32
CA CYS A 311 8.73 -17.44 -14.95
C CYS A 311 7.34 -18.00 -14.62
N ILE A 312 6.81 -17.68 -13.43
CA ILE A 312 5.51 -18.22 -12.96
C ILE A 312 4.35 -17.32 -13.39
N LEU A 313 4.53 -15.97 -13.33
CA LEU A 313 3.43 -15.01 -13.42
C LEU A 313 3.44 -14.21 -14.73
N ASP A 314 4.56 -14.14 -15.44
CA ASP A 314 4.75 -13.32 -16.68
C ASP A 314 4.13 -11.93 -16.54
N PRO A 315 4.59 -11.08 -15.59
CA PRO A 315 3.95 -9.81 -15.29
C PRO A 315 4.30 -8.74 -16.34
N GLU A 316 3.35 -7.83 -16.65
CA GLU A 316 3.59 -6.64 -17.48
C GLU A 316 4.64 -5.69 -16.85
N LEU A 317 4.75 -5.71 -15.52
CA LEU A 317 5.63 -4.82 -14.76
C LEU A 317 6.03 -5.48 -13.44
N VAL A 318 7.30 -5.36 -13.08
CA VAL A 318 7.79 -5.58 -11.71
C VAL A 318 8.17 -4.24 -11.11
N ILE A 319 7.62 -3.93 -9.94
CA ILE A 319 7.94 -2.71 -9.18
C ILE A 319 8.78 -3.13 -7.96
N ILE A 320 9.91 -2.50 -7.79
CA ILE A 320 10.77 -2.72 -6.61
C ILE A 320 10.59 -1.53 -5.66
N GLY A 321 10.17 -1.81 -4.43
CA GLY A 321 9.93 -0.80 -3.39
C GLY A 321 10.63 -1.12 -2.08
N GLY A 322 10.44 -0.23 -1.12
CA GLY A 322 11.22 -0.19 0.12
C GLY A 322 12.39 0.77 0.01
N GLY A 323 13.34 0.70 0.94
CA GLY A 323 14.49 1.61 0.96
C GLY A 323 15.37 1.55 -0.27
N ILE A 324 15.42 0.40 -0.93
CA ILE A 324 16.16 0.20 -2.18
C ILE A 324 15.67 1.10 -3.34
N SER A 325 14.44 1.57 -3.28
CA SER A 325 13.85 2.42 -4.34
C SER A 325 14.48 3.80 -4.48
N ILE A 326 15.32 4.22 -3.53
CA ILE A 326 16.08 5.47 -3.64
C ILE A 326 17.30 5.36 -4.57
N LEU A 327 17.69 4.14 -4.93
CA LEU A 327 18.83 3.91 -5.80
C LEU A 327 18.63 4.53 -7.20
N PRO A 328 19.67 5.09 -7.81
CA PRO A 328 19.63 5.55 -9.19
C PRO A 328 19.22 4.45 -10.18
N LYS A 329 18.60 4.85 -11.29
CA LYS A 329 18.12 3.92 -12.32
C LYS A 329 19.18 2.99 -12.89
N LYS A 330 20.48 3.36 -12.84
CA LYS A 330 21.57 2.48 -13.27
C LYS A 330 21.55 1.12 -12.57
N PHE A 331 21.03 1.03 -11.34
CA PHE A 331 20.89 -0.22 -10.60
C PHE A 331 19.75 -1.11 -11.12
N LEU A 332 18.78 -0.56 -11.85
CA LEU A 332 17.78 -1.38 -12.56
C LEU A 332 18.42 -2.16 -13.71
N GLU A 333 19.41 -1.59 -14.37
CA GLU A 333 20.14 -2.28 -15.44
C GLU A 333 20.98 -3.43 -14.87
N GLU A 334 21.57 -3.27 -13.68
CA GLU A 334 22.25 -4.34 -12.97
C GLU A 334 21.29 -5.52 -12.67
N ILE A 335 20.08 -5.21 -12.18
CA ILE A 335 19.04 -6.23 -11.94
C ILE A 335 18.67 -6.95 -13.24
N LYS A 336 18.44 -6.21 -14.32
CA LYS A 336 18.08 -6.79 -15.64
C LYS A 336 19.18 -7.72 -16.16
N MET A 337 20.45 -7.32 -16.07
CA MET A 337 21.57 -8.17 -16.46
C MET A 337 21.60 -9.49 -15.68
N ASN A 338 21.44 -9.42 -14.36
CA ASN A 338 21.40 -10.64 -13.55
C ASN A 338 20.18 -11.54 -13.87
N ILE A 339 19.04 -10.96 -14.25
CA ILE A 339 17.87 -11.74 -14.70
C ILE A 339 18.16 -12.43 -16.04
N GLN A 340 18.81 -11.74 -16.98
CA GLN A 340 19.18 -12.30 -18.29
C GLN A 340 20.12 -13.51 -18.20
N GLU A 341 20.89 -13.62 -17.13
CA GLU A 341 21.74 -14.79 -16.87
C GLU A 341 20.93 -16.05 -16.57
N ILE A 342 19.69 -15.95 -16.10
CA ILE A 342 18.90 -17.07 -15.58
C ILE A 342 17.62 -17.36 -16.37
N ILE A 343 17.05 -16.38 -17.07
CA ILE A 343 15.85 -16.56 -17.90
C ILE A 343 15.98 -15.84 -19.25
N PRO A 344 15.34 -16.35 -20.33
CA PRO A 344 15.49 -15.82 -21.68
C PRO A 344 14.69 -14.53 -21.96
N PHE A 345 13.92 -14.03 -20.99
CA PHE A 345 13.12 -12.82 -21.09
C PHE A 345 13.25 -11.98 -19.84
N VAL A 346 13.10 -10.66 -19.96
CA VAL A 346 13.17 -9.74 -18.83
C VAL A 346 11.88 -8.94 -18.79
N PRO A 347 11.12 -8.96 -17.67
CA PRO A 347 9.95 -8.12 -17.52
C PRO A 347 10.35 -6.65 -17.49
N LYS A 348 9.41 -5.74 -17.70
CA LYS A 348 9.64 -4.34 -17.42
C LYS A 348 9.85 -4.18 -15.91
N ILE A 349 10.92 -3.49 -15.48
CA ILE A 349 11.26 -3.30 -14.07
C ILE A 349 11.41 -1.81 -13.79
N GLU A 350 10.78 -1.33 -12.73
CA GLU A 350 10.88 0.07 -12.29
C GLU A 350 10.99 0.13 -10.75
N PHE A 351 11.60 1.18 -10.23
CA PHE A 351 11.51 1.49 -8.82
C PHE A 351 10.17 2.16 -8.47
N SER A 352 9.66 1.87 -7.28
CA SER A 352 8.50 2.55 -6.70
C SER A 352 8.74 4.05 -6.63
N LYS A 353 7.70 4.84 -6.95
CA LYS A 353 7.70 6.29 -6.76
C LYS A 353 6.99 6.75 -5.50
N LEU A 354 6.20 5.88 -4.89
CA LEU A 354 5.47 6.19 -3.66
C LEU A 354 6.32 5.99 -2.40
N GLY A 355 7.41 5.20 -2.51
CA GLY A 355 8.23 4.87 -1.35
C GLY A 355 7.38 4.27 -0.21
N GLU A 356 7.65 4.67 1.01
CA GLU A 356 6.94 4.19 2.20
C GLU A 356 5.48 4.67 2.28
N ASP A 357 5.09 5.75 1.57
CA ASP A 357 3.71 6.22 1.50
C ASP A 357 2.79 5.23 0.79
N GLY A 358 3.35 4.32 0.00
CA GLY A 358 2.62 3.24 -0.65
C GLY A 358 1.76 2.43 0.29
N VAL A 359 2.22 2.15 1.53
CA VAL A 359 1.46 1.43 2.56
C VAL A 359 0.24 2.24 2.99
N LEU A 360 0.42 3.53 3.30
CA LEU A 360 -0.66 4.40 3.77
C LEU A 360 -1.72 4.62 2.71
N ILE A 361 -1.30 4.85 1.46
CA ILE A 361 -2.18 4.99 0.31
C ILE A 361 -2.94 3.69 0.08
N GLY A 362 -2.24 2.55 0.08
CA GLY A 362 -2.84 1.24 -0.08
C GLY A 362 -3.84 0.88 1.01
N ALA A 363 -3.58 1.28 2.26
CA ALA A 363 -4.51 1.12 3.38
C ALA A 363 -5.82 1.89 3.13
N ALA A 364 -5.72 3.12 2.63
CA ALA A 364 -6.89 3.91 2.25
C ALA A 364 -7.65 3.25 1.07
N VAL A 365 -6.93 2.75 0.06
CA VAL A 365 -7.52 1.99 -1.07
C VAL A 365 -8.26 0.74 -0.58
N LYS A 366 -7.65 -0.03 0.31
CA LYS A 366 -8.25 -1.23 0.91
C LYS A 366 -9.57 -0.95 1.61
N VAL A 367 -9.69 0.20 2.29
CA VAL A 367 -10.93 0.63 2.94
C VAL A 367 -11.95 1.11 1.92
N LEU A 368 -11.56 1.98 0.99
CA LEU A 368 -12.48 2.68 0.11
C LEU A 368 -13.00 1.85 -1.06
N GLU A 369 -12.18 1.04 -1.71
CA GLU A 369 -12.62 0.29 -2.90
C GLU A 369 -13.85 -0.60 -2.67
N PRO A 370 -13.95 -1.38 -1.56
CA PRO A 370 -15.16 -2.16 -1.28
C PRO A 370 -16.38 -1.31 -1.00
N LEU A 371 -16.20 -0.17 -0.33
CA LEU A 371 -17.30 0.76 -0.03
C LEU A 371 -17.82 1.43 -1.30
N LYS A 372 -16.92 1.88 -2.17
CA LYS A 372 -17.25 2.44 -3.48
C LYS A 372 -18.03 1.46 -4.35
N LYS A 373 -17.58 0.20 -4.44
CA LYS A 373 -18.29 -0.85 -5.21
C LYS A 373 -19.70 -1.14 -4.70
N LYS A 374 -19.96 -0.95 -3.41
CA LYS A 374 -21.28 -1.14 -2.80
C LYS A 374 -22.14 0.12 -2.81
N GLY A 375 -21.66 1.25 -3.27
CA GLY A 375 -22.34 2.54 -3.14
C GLY A 375 -22.51 3.01 -1.70
N LEU A 376 -21.72 2.47 -0.76
CA LEU A 376 -21.92 2.60 0.69
C LEU A 376 -21.12 3.73 1.34
N ILE A 377 -20.22 4.42 0.62
CA ILE A 377 -19.38 5.47 1.23
C ILE A 377 -20.19 6.54 1.95
N LEU A 378 -21.47 6.59 1.70
CA LEU A 378 -22.30 7.76 1.84
C LEU A 378 -23.61 7.56 2.60
N ILE A 379 -23.83 6.36 3.15
CA ILE A 379 -25.07 6.07 3.89
C ILE A 379 -24.93 6.42 5.38
N ASN A 380 -23.71 6.56 5.91
CA ASN A 380 -23.47 6.76 7.34
C ASN A 380 -23.33 8.24 7.78
N SER A 381 -23.63 9.20 6.91
CA SER A 381 -23.69 10.61 7.31
C SER A 381 -25.16 11.02 7.65
N LYS A 382 -25.72 10.41 8.70
CA LYS A 382 -26.87 10.91 9.42
C LYS A 382 -26.54 11.06 10.87
#